data_7546a7a2c192d5b91729369004a9f091
#
_entry.id   7546a7a2c192d5b91729369004a9f091
#
_cell.length_a   1.000
_cell.length_b   1.000
_cell.length_c   1.000
_cell.angle_alpha   90.00
_cell.angle_beta   90.00
_cell.angle_gamma   90.00
#
_symmetry.space_group_name_H-M   'P 1'
#
loop_
_entity.id
_entity.type
_entity.pdbx_description
1 polymer ?
#
loop_
_entity_poly.entity_id
_entity_poly.type
_entity_poly.pdbx_seq_one_letter_code
_entity_poly.pdbx_strand_id
1 'polypeptide(L)'
;MSFQHGITTKETATSLVAIKVDSITPTYVGTAPINLGNIKNVNEPILCYSYEEAVAEFGFVKDFENYTLCEAIDAHFSKFGTAPIVLINVLDPETNKKNVTQESVPIGEDNTILIKELGILKDTITLNPPKEFTAEFDDDGNVLLVITD
;
A
#
# COMPACT_ATOMS: atom_id res chain seq x y z
N MET A 1 56.64 43.11 44.25
CA MET A 1 55.20 42.98 43.86
C MET A 1 55.22 42.41 42.45
N SER A 2 54.72 41.15 42.35
CA SER A 2 54.63 40.45 41.05
C SER A 2 53.21 40.70 40.50
N PHE A 3 53.15 41.38 39.37
CA PHE A 3 51.85 41.57 38.68
C PHE A 3 51.64 40.34 37.80
N GLN A 4 50.63 39.53 38.12
CA GLN A 4 50.19 38.46 37.24
C GLN A 4 49.34 39.04 36.12
N HIS A 5 49.89 39.13 34.95
CA HIS A 5 49.15 39.43 33.75
C HIS A 5 48.71 38.08 33.10
N GLY A 6 47.48 37.70 33.31
CA GLY A 6 46.93 36.49 32.68
C GLY A 6 45.46 36.75 32.31
N ILE A 7 45.08 36.40 31.07
CA ILE A 7 43.69 36.32 30.65
C ILE A 7 43.18 34.96 31.11
N THR A 8 42.25 34.96 32.05
CA THR A 8 41.61 33.72 32.47
C THR A 8 40.34 33.55 31.63
N THR A 9 40.34 32.63 30.70
CA THR A 9 39.11 32.23 29.99
C THR A 9 38.40 31.15 30.78
N LYS A 10 37.16 31.39 31.16
CA LYS A 10 36.30 30.38 31.76
C LYS A 10 35.42 29.83 30.67
N GLU A 11 35.68 28.62 30.22
CA GLU A 11 34.75 27.91 29.37
C GLU A 11 33.53 27.46 30.21
N THR A 12 32.39 28.00 29.86
CA THR A 12 31.12 27.53 30.39
C THR A 12 30.56 26.54 29.37
N ALA A 13 30.51 25.25 29.70
CA ALA A 13 29.87 24.28 28.88
C ALA A 13 28.40 24.68 28.67
N THR A 14 28.09 25.13 27.47
CA THR A 14 26.70 25.29 27.05
C THR A 14 26.12 23.92 26.90
N SER A 15 25.33 23.47 27.86
CA SER A 15 24.58 22.25 27.75
C SER A 15 23.66 22.38 26.53
N LEU A 16 24.03 21.75 25.43
CA LEU A 16 23.12 21.52 24.30
C LEU A 16 22.05 20.58 24.83
N VAL A 17 20.93 21.15 25.24
CA VAL A 17 19.72 20.33 25.46
C VAL A 17 19.41 19.72 24.09
N ALA A 18 19.59 18.42 23.98
CA ALA A 18 19.15 17.69 22.80
C ALA A 18 17.67 17.98 22.62
N ILE A 19 17.31 18.67 21.56
CA ILE A 19 15.91 18.86 21.17
C ILE A 19 15.44 17.43 20.86
N LYS A 20 14.59 16.90 21.75
CA LYS A 20 13.88 15.65 21.48
C LYS A 20 12.92 15.95 20.34
N VAL A 21 13.33 15.64 19.11
CA VAL A 21 12.42 15.63 17.97
C VAL A 21 11.52 14.42 18.21
N ASP A 22 10.27 14.66 18.59
CA ASP A 22 9.28 13.61 18.56
C ASP A 22 9.19 13.14 17.11
N SER A 23 9.41 11.85 16.89
CA SER A 23 9.36 11.23 15.58
C SER A 23 7.97 11.45 14.98
N ILE A 24 7.88 12.30 13.97
CA ILE A 24 6.63 12.51 13.23
C ILE A 24 6.48 11.32 12.30
N THR A 25 5.40 10.56 12.46
CA THR A 25 5.07 9.47 11.57
C THR A 25 4.59 10.04 10.23
N PRO A 26 5.26 9.75 9.12
CA PRO A 26 4.81 10.20 7.80
C PRO A 26 3.41 9.68 7.49
N THR A 27 2.58 10.54 6.91
CA THR A 27 1.20 10.19 6.53
C THR A 27 1.01 10.46 5.04
N TYR A 28 0.53 9.46 4.30
CA TYR A 28 0.26 9.52 2.88
C TYR A 28 -1.21 9.31 2.61
N VAL A 29 -1.78 10.15 1.76
CA VAL A 29 -3.15 10.05 1.28
C VAL A 29 -3.08 9.83 -0.24
N GLY A 30 -3.73 8.80 -0.73
CA GLY A 30 -3.67 8.49 -2.16
C GLY A 30 -4.57 7.30 -2.53
N THR A 31 -4.26 6.70 -3.65
CA THR A 31 -5.00 5.56 -4.21
C THR A 31 -4.20 4.27 -4.04
N ALA A 32 -4.89 3.18 -3.76
CA ALA A 32 -4.33 1.83 -3.69
C ALA A 32 -5.28 0.80 -4.32
N PRO A 33 -4.78 -0.33 -4.82
CA PRO A 33 -5.61 -1.40 -5.38
C PRO A 33 -6.32 -2.17 -4.27
N ILE A 34 -7.27 -1.52 -3.62
CA ILE A 34 -7.96 -2.02 -2.42
C ILE A 34 -8.71 -3.35 -2.65
N ASN A 35 -9.00 -3.68 -3.90
CA ASN A 35 -9.53 -4.98 -4.30
C ASN A 35 -8.58 -6.15 -3.99
N LEU A 36 -7.28 -5.88 -3.87
CA LEU A 36 -6.23 -6.84 -3.48
C LEU A 36 -5.97 -6.84 -1.97
N GLY A 37 -6.47 -5.85 -1.25
CA GLY A 37 -6.31 -5.67 0.18
C GLY A 37 -7.63 -5.79 0.94
N ASN A 38 -7.76 -5.00 1.99
CA ASN A 38 -8.94 -4.97 2.85
C ASN A 38 -9.88 -3.82 2.43
N ILE A 39 -10.95 -4.13 1.73
CA ILE A 39 -11.90 -3.15 1.20
C ILE A 39 -12.56 -2.25 2.27
N LYS A 40 -12.50 -2.65 3.54
CA LYS A 40 -13.06 -1.87 4.65
C LYS A 40 -12.19 -0.67 5.05
N ASN A 41 -10.95 -0.61 4.56
CA ASN A 41 -9.97 0.43 4.92
C ASN A 41 -10.04 1.69 4.03
N VAL A 42 -11.12 1.87 3.29
CA VAL A 42 -11.34 3.08 2.49
C VAL A 42 -11.61 4.27 3.40
N ASN A 43 -10.85 5.37 3.20
CA ASN A 43 -10.89 6.59 4.00
C ASN A 43 -10.53 6.40 5.50
N GLU A 44 -9.91 5.29 5.85
CA GLU A 44 -9.45 5.03 7.22
C GLU A 44 -7.92 5.18 7.31
N PRO A 45 -7.39 5.88 8.32
CA PRO A 45 -5.96 5.97 8.55
C PRO A 45 -5.44 4.68 9.18
N ILE A 46 -4.58 3.96 8.46
CA ILE A 46 -3.97 2.72 8.94
C ILE A 46 -2.48 2.93 9.17
N LEU A 47 -2.02 2.60 10.36
CA LEU A 47 -0.60 2.63 10.74
C LEU A 47 0.04 1.30 10.36
N CYS A 48 1.04 1.34 9.47
CA CYS A 48 1.75 0.18 8.98
C CYS A 48 3.20 0.18 9.46
N TYR A 49 3.66 -0.97 9.95
CA TYR A 49 5.01 -1.17 10.46
C TYR A 49 5.89 -2.01 9.53
N SER A 50 5.30 -2.69 8.55
CA SER A 50 6.02 -3.51 7.58
C SER A 50 5.39 -3.45 6.18
N TYR A 51 6.17 -3.92 5.19
CA TYR A 51 5.70 -4.05 3.82
C TYR A 51 4.52 -5.02 3.73
N GLU A 52 4.63 -6.17 4.37
CA GLU A 52 3.61 -7.22 4.36
C GLU A 52 2.30 -6.73 4.95
N GLU A 53 2.36 -5.96 6.04
CA GLU A 53 1.18 -5.36 6.67
C GLU A 53 0.52 -4.34 5.71
N ALA A 54 1.31 -3.45 5.11
CA ALA A 54 0.79 -2.46 4.17
C ALA A 54 0.14 -3.12 2.93
N VAL A 55 0.75 -4.19 2.40
CA VAL A 55 0.21 -4.95 1.25
C VAL A 55 -1.07 -5.69 1.64
N ALA A 56 -1.14 -6.29 2.82
CA ALA A 56 -2.34 -6.98 3.29
C ALA A 56 -3.54 -6.02 3.45
N GLU A 57 -3.28 -4.78 3.92
CA GLU A 57 -4.34 -3.81 4.17
C GLU A 57 -4.76 -3.02 2.91
N PHE A 58 -3.84 -2.72 2.00
CA PHE A 58 -4.11 -1.84 0.85
C PHE A 58 -3.98 -2.53 -0.51
N GLY A 59 -3.40 -3.73 -0.59
CA GLY A 59 -2.95 -4.33 -1.83
C GLY A 59 -1.70 -3.65 -2.37
N PHE A 60 -1.08 -4.25 -3.39
CA PHE A 60 0.09 -3.68 -4.04
C PHE A 60 0.18 -4.10 -5.51
N VAL A 61 0.44 -3.15 -6.39
CA VAL A 61 0.83 -3.36 -7.78
C VAL A 61 1.89 -2.32 -8.16
N LYS A 62 2.72 -2.60 -9.15
CA LYS A 62 3.76 -1.66 -9.64
C LYS A 62 3.23 -0.65 -10.65
N ASP A 63 1.98 -0.27 -10.52
CA ASP A 63 1.32 0.78 -11.30
C ASP A 63 1.19 2.04 -10.43
N PHE A 64 2.28 2.78 -10.30
CA PHE A 64 2.35 3.96 -9.42
C PHE A 64 1.63 5.18 -10.00
N GLU A 65 1.33 5.18 -11.28
CA GLU A 65 0.57 6.24 -11.93
C GLU A 65 -0.89 6.23 -11.48
N ASN A 66 -1.49 5.03 -11.37
CA ASN A 66 -2.87 4.86 -10.94
C ASN A 66 -3.00 4.65 -9.43
N TYR A 67 -1.97 4.06 -8.79
CA TYR A 67 -1.99 3.71 -7.36
C TYR A 67 -0.84 4.35 -6.60
N THR A 68 -1.02 5.61 -6.24
CA THR A 68 0.03 6.45 -5.64
C THR A 68 0.51 5.96 -4.27
N LEU A 69 -0.32 5.27 -3.49
CA LEU A 69 0.11 4.68 -2.22
C LEU A 69 1.09 3.52 -2.40
N CYS A 70 1.03 2.80 -3.54
CA CYS A 70 1.98 1.75 -3.84
C CYS A 70 3.41 2.30 -3.99
N GLU A 71 3.57 3.51 -4.54
CA GLU A 71 4.87 4.18 -4.58
C GLU A 71 5.40 4.49 -3.18
N ALA A 72 4.54 4.99 -2.28
CA ALA A 72 4.92 5.27 -0.90
C ALA A 72 5.30 3.99 -0.15
N ILE A 73 4.56 2.89 -0.33
CA ILE A 73 4.86 1.58 0.26
C ILE A 73 6.22 1.07 -0.23
N ASP A 74 6.47 1.10 -1.55
CA ASP A 74 7.74 0.67 -2.13
C ASP A 74 8.91 1.53 -1.64
N ALA A 75 8.75 2.85 -1.64
CA ALA A 75 9.79 3.78 -1.20
C ALA A 75 10.15 3.55 0.26
N HIS A 76 9.18 3.54 1.17
CA HIS A 76 9.44 3.43 2.59
C HIS A 76 9.96 2.07 3.03
N PHE A 77 9.28 1.01 2.64
CA PHE A 77 9.61 -0.32 3.15
C PHE A 77 10.66 -1.04 2.28
N SER A 78 10.52 -1.00 0.95
CA SER A 78 11.42 -1.77 0.08
C SER A 78 12.75 -1.07 -0.18
N LYS A 79 12.75 0.27 -0.35
CA LYS A 79 13.98 1.00 -0.73
C LYS A 79 14.71 1.61 0.46
N PHE A 80 13.99 2.18 1.41
CA PHE A 80 14.61 2.92 2.52
C PHE A 80 14.52 2.21 3.87
N GLY A 81 13.70 1.16 3.99
CA GLY A 81 13.54 0.40 5.23
C GLY A 81 13.06 1.26 6.40
N THR A 82 12.21 2.25 6.14
CA THR A 82 11.73 3.20 7.15
C THR A 82 10.29 2.90 7.54
N ALA A 83 10.06 2.79 8.84
CA ALA A 83 8.75 2.53 9.44
C ALA A 83 8.66 3.27 10.80
N PRO A 84 7.47 3.51 11.36
CA PRO A 84 6.14 3.28 10.75
C PRO A 84 5.71 4.40 9.80
N ILE A 85 4.69 4.12 8.99
CA ILE A 85 3.98 5.12 8.17
C ILE A 85 2.47 4.97 8.34
N VAL A 86 1.73 6.06 8.14
CA VAL A 86 0.25 6.05 8.08
C VAL A 86 -0.16 6.15 6.61
N LEU A 87 -1.04 5.26 6.18
CA LEU A 87 -1.60 5.25 4.84
C LEU A 87 -3.11 5.46 4.90
N ILE A 88 -3.64 6.25 3.96
CA ILE A 88 -5.07 6.50 3.81
C ILE A 88 -5.43 6.33 2.34
N ASN A 89 -6.18 5.27 2.02
CA ASN A 89 -6.69 5.06 0.67
C ASN A 89 -8.02 5.80 0.47
N VAL A 90 -8.07 6.66 -0.53
CA VAL A 90 -9.28 7.43 -0.90
C VAL A 90 -10.02 6.86 -2.11
N LEU A 91 -9.54 5.78 -2.69
CA LEU A 91 -10.22 5.10 -3.78
C LEU A 91 -11.33 4.20 -3.22
N ASP A 92 -12.54 4.73 -3.22
CA ASP A 92 -13.74 3.99 -2.80
C ASP A 92 -14.32 3.19 -3.98
N PRO A 93 -14.27 1.85 -3.96
CA PRO A 93 -14.79 1.01 -5.02
C PRO A 93 -16.32 1.05 -5.11
N GLU A 94 -17.04 1.42 -4.06
CA GLU A 94 -18.50 1.52 -4.12
C GLU A 94 -18.97 2.69 -4.99
N THR A 95 -18.23 3.79 -4.98
CA THR A 95 -18.53 4.99 -5.77
C THR A 95 -17.84 5.00 -7.14
N ASN A 96 -16.70 4.33 -7.26
CA ASN A 96 -15.85 4.36 -8.46
C ASN A 96 -15.89 3.05 -9.28
N LYS A 97 -16.74 2.10 -8.93
CA LYS A 97 -16.88 0.84 -9.68
C LYS A 97 -17.58 1.06 -11.02
N LYS A 98 -17.16 0.26 -12.01
CA LYS A 98 -17.79 0.16 -13.32
C LYS A 98 -18.11 -1.31 -13.60
N ASN A 99 -19.33 -1.57 -14.07
CA ASN A 99 -19.68 -2.90 -14.53
C ASN A 99 -19.11 -3.12 -15.94
N VAL A 100 -18.38 -4.22 -16.10
CA VAL A 100 -17.85 -4.65 -17.38
C VAL A 100 -18.49 -5.99 -17.73
N THR A 101 -19.04 -6.09 -18.94
CA THR A 101 -19.53 -7.36 -19.48
C THR A 101 -18.59 -7.83 -20.59
N GLN A 102 -18.02 -8.98 -20.42
CA GLN A 102 -17.26 -9.64 -21.50
C GLN A 102 -18.16 -10.65 -22.21
N GLU A 103 -18.18 -10.64 -23.53
CA GLU A 103 -19.06 -11.51 -24.32
C GLU A 103 -18.56 -12.95 -24.36
N SER A 104 -17.25 -13.16 -24.35
CA SER A 104 -16.66 -14.51 -24.27
C SER A 104 -15.20 -14.46 -23.79
N VAL A 105 -14.84 -15.40 -22.93
CA VAL A 105 -13.47 -15.61 -22.48
C VAL A 105 -13.11 -17.07 -22.73
N PRO A 106 -11.97 -17.37 -23.38
CA PRO A 106 -11.54 -18.73 -23.62
C PRO A 106 -11.20 -19.42 -22.29
N ILE A 107 -11.69 -20.64 -22.14
CA ILE A 107 -11.30 -21.51 -21.01
C ILE A 107 -10.01 -22.22 -21.42
N GLY A 108 -9.00 -22.14 -20.58
CA GLY A 108 -7.73 -22.86 -20.77
C GLY A 108 -7.87 -24.38 -20.60
N GLU A 109 -6.85 -25.12 -21.01
CA GLU A 109 -6.84 -26.60 -20.93
C GLU A 109 -6.98 -27.13 -19.49
N ASP A 110 -6.59 -26.32 -18.49
CA ASP A 110 -6.67 -26.66 -17.06
C ASP A 110 -7.95 -26.13 -16.39
N ASN A 111 -9.02 -25.89 -17.16
CA ASN A 111 -10.26 -25.25 -16.67
C ASN A 111 -10.04 -23.88 -16.03
N THR A 112 -9.05 -23.13 -16.49
CA THR A 112 -8.72 -21.80 -15.97
C THR A 112 -9.15 -20.69 -16.93
N ILE A 113 -9.48 -19.55 -16.37
CA ILE A 113 -9.76 -18.30 -17.09
C ILE A 113 -8.86 -17.22 -16.53
N LEU A 114 -8.03 -16.59 -17.35
CA LEU A 114 -7.22 -15.46 -16.95
C LEU A 114 -7.86 -14.15 -17.42
N ILE A 115 -8.20 -13.29 -16.47
CA ILE A 115 -8.74 -11.96 -16.73
C ILE A 115 -7.66 -10.92 -16.47
N LYS A 116 -7.19 -10.27 -17.53
CA LYS A 116 -6.11 -9.26 -17.47
C LYS A 116 -6.66 -7.84 -17.32
N GLU A 117 -7.53 -7.66 -16.36
CA GLU A 117 -8.13 -6.36 -16.04
C GLU A 117 -7.76 -5.99 -14.60
N LEU A 118 -7.25 -4.77 -14.40
CA LEU A 118 -6.94 -4.28 -13.06
C LEU A 118 -8.20 -3.81 -12.33
N GLY A 119 -8.18 -3.91 -11.01
CA GLY A 119 -9.25 -3.39 -10.15
C GLY A 119 -10.50 -4.25 -10.09
N ILE A 120 -10.44 -5.53 -10.46
CA ILE A 120 -11.58 -6.44 -10.38
C ILE A 120 -11.94 -6.72 -8.91
N LEU A 121 -13.22 -6.59 -8.58
CA LEU A 121 -13.78 -7.04 -7.32
C LEU A 121 -14.20 -8.51 -7.47
N LYS A 122 -13.39 -9.45 -6.95
CA LYS A 122 -13.56 -10.89 -7.15
C LYS A 122 -14.94 -11.41 -6.76
N ASP A 123 -15.56 -10.83 -5.71
CA ASP A 123 -16.88 -11.23 -5.21
C ASP A 123 -18.03 -10.79 -6.13
N THR A 124 -17.75 -10.01 -7.18
CA THR A 124 -18.74 -9.54 -8.16
C THR A 124 -18.68 -10.27 -9.50
N ILE A 125 -17.72 -11.19 -9.65
CA ILE A 125 -17.57 -11.96 -10.89
C ILE A 125 -18.71 -12.96 -11.00
N THR A 126 -19.31 -13.05 -12.18
CA THR A 126 -20.34 -14.04 -12.51
C THR A 126 -20.03 -14.71 -13.84
N LEU A 127 -20.20 -16.01 -13.92
CA LEU A 127 -20.06 -16.79 -15.14
C LEU A 127 -21.42 -17.09 -15.76
N ASN A 128 -21.50 -17.10 -17.08
CA ASN A 128 -22.67 -17.50 -17.83
C ASN A 128 -22.28 -18.53 -18.92
N PRO A 129 -22.75 -19.79 -18.86
CA PRO A 129 -23.65 -20.34 -17.84
C PRO A 129 -23.02 -20.35 -16.43
N PRO A 130 -23.84 -20.34 -15.39
CA PRO A 130 -23.33 -20.35 -13.99
C PRO A 130 -22.46 -21.58 -13.74
N LYS A 131 -21.28 -21.37 -13.18
CA LYS A 131 -20.31 -22.39 -12.77
C LYS A 131 -19.71 -22.01 -11.44
N GLU A 132 -19.33 -23.00 -10.65
CA GLU A 132 -18.55 -22.75 -9.45
C GLU A 132 -17.07 -22.54 -9.82
N PHE A 133 -16.45 -21.56 -9.18
CA PHE A 133 -15.06 -21.23 -9.39
C PHE A 133 -14.42 -20.65 -8.13
N THR A 134 -13.10 -20.73 -8.06
CA THR A 134 -12.28 -19.97 -7.14
C THR A 134 -11.58 -18.85 -7.90
N ALA A 135 -11.42 -17.68 -7.25
CA ALA A 135 -10.74 -16.54 -7.83
C ALA A 135 -9.50 -16.19 -7.02
N GLU A 136 -8.36 -16.13 -7.69
CA GLU A 136 -7.08 -15.74 -7.10
C GLU A 136 -6.49 -14.58 -7.88
N PHE A 137 -5.70 -13.74 -7.20
CA PHE A 137 -4.96 -12.67 -7.87
C PHE A 137 -3.51 -13.10 -8.06
N ASP A 138 -2.94 -12.78 -9.21
CA ASP A 138 -1.51 -12.87 -9.42
C ASP A 138 -0.76 -11.61 -8.92
N ASP A 139 0.57 -11.63 -8.99
CA ASP A 139 1.43 -10.53 -8.53
C ASP A 139 1.24 -9.23 -9.34
N ASP A 140 0.67 -9.31 -10.53
CA ASP A 140 0.37 -8.18 -11.40
C ASP A 140 -1.07 -7.66 -11.21
N GLY A 141 -1.87 -8.30 -10.35
CA GLY A 141 -3.25 -7.93 -10.05
C GLY A 141 -4.27 -8.46 -11.05
N ASN A 142 -3.89 -9.37 -11.95
CA ASN A 142 -4.82 -10.08 -12.81
C ASN A 142 -5.59 -11.14 -12.02
N VAL A 143 -6.78 -11.49 -12.47
CA VAL A 143 -7.60 -12.52 -11.83
C VAL A 143 -7.50 -13.83 -12.57
N LEU A 144 -7.09 -14.87 -11.84
CA LEU A 144 -7.15 -16.26 -12.30
C LEU A 144 -8.39 -16.92 -11.69
N LEU A 145 -9.32 -17.33 -12.53
CA LEU A 145 -10.46 -18.15 -12.13
C LEU A 145 -10.13 -19.61 -12.39
N VAL A 146 -10.39 -20.47 -11.41
CA VAL A 146 -10.29 -21.91 -11.53
C VAL A 146 -11.69 -22.50 -11.41
N ILE A 147 -12.19 -23.11 -12.47
CA ILE A 147 -13.51 -23.74 -12.50
C ILE A 147 -13.44 -25.07 -11.77
N THR A 148 -14.31 -25.27 -10.79
CA THR A 148 -14.25 -26.40 -9.86
C THR A 148 -15.26 -27.49 -10.11
N ASP A 149 -16.17 -27.35 -11.13
CA ASP A 149 -17.18 -28.37 -11.48
C ASP A 149 -16.92 -29.09 -12.81
#